data_3e54a61f19ef261bb4d892aa7eb3bad4
#
_entry.id   3e54a61f19ef261bb4d892aa7eb3bad4
#
_cell.length_a   1.000
_cell.length_b   1.000
_cell.length_c   1.000
_cell.angle_alpha   90.00
_cell.angle_beta   90.00
_cell.angle_gamma   90.00
#
_symmetry.space_group_name_H-M   'P 1'
#
loop_
_entity.id
_entity.type
_entity.pdbx_description
1 polymer ?
#
loop_
_entity_poly.entity_id
_entity_poly.type
_entity_poly.pdbx_seq_one_letter_code
_entity_poly.pdbx_strand_id
1 'polypeptide(L)'
;STLSSSSAASDVYKRQPYYLLESTLIGIMAQRLTRTLCSHCKSPDGEMLDDIWQSLSEGSDLPKPTVIYRPVGCPECRQTGYRGRTGIYELLTVTQTFSKMIKAETDIHALKQQSIADGMKPLRLAGALKIIEGATPAEEVLKVTAALT
;
A
#
# COMPACT_ATOMS: atom_id res chain seq x y z
N SER A 1 -27.32 -5.28 -25.78
CA SER A 1 -26.55 -4.44 -24.85
C SER A 1 -25.98 -5.32 -23.76
N THR A 2 -24.73 -5.63 -23.85
CA THR A 2 -23.99 -6.29 -22.79
C THR A 2 -23.66 -5.24 -21.73
N LEU A 3 -24.48 -5.17 -20.69
CA LEU A 3 -24.03 -4.58 -19.43
C LEU A 3 -22.80 -5.37 -19.00
N SER A 4 -21.64 -4.69 -18.89
CA SER A 4 -20.44 -5.35 -18.44
C SER A 4 -20.70 -5.98 -17.07
N SER A 5 -20.19 -7.17 -16.82
CA SER A 5 -20.33 -7.88 -15.53
C SER A 5 -19.88 -7.03 -14.34
N SER A 6 -19.02 -6.04 -14.56
CA SER A 6 -18.54 -5.08 -13.55
C SER A 6 -19.61 -4.06 -13.13
N SER A 7 -20.53 -3.62 -14.02
CA SER A 7 -21.60 -2.70 -13.62
C SER A 7 -22.71 -3.43 -12.86
N ALA A 8 -23.04 -4.67 -13.24
CA ALA A 8 -23.98 -5.50 -12.49
C ALA A 8 -23.46 -5.83 -11.07
N ALA A 9 -22.18 -6.15 -10.94
CA ALA A 9 -21.53 -6.36 -9.63
C ALA A 9 -21.55 -5.08 -8.78
N SER A 10 -21.27 -3.91 -9.37
CA SER A 10 -21.33 -2.62 -8.67
C SER A 10 -22.74 -2.28 -8.19
N ASP A 11 -23.78 -2.60 -8.96
CA ASP A 11 -25.16 -2.37 -8.56
C ASP A 11 -25.64 -3.32 -7.46
N VAL A 12 -25.15 -4.56 -7.46
CA VAL A 12 -25.37 -5.53 -6.37
C VAL A 12 -24.70 -5.05 -5.08
N TYR A 13 -23.48 -4.54 -5.14
CA TYR A 13 -22.79 -3.96 -3.98
C TYR A 13 -23.54 -2.78 -3.37
N LYS A 14 -24.08 -1.88 -4.18
CA LYS A 14 -24.87 -0.74 -3.72
C LYS A 14 -26.19 -1.12 -3.05
N ARG A 15 -26.67 -2.35 -3.27
CA ARG A 15 -27.91 -2.87 -2.70
C ARG A 15 -27.71 -3.73 -1.46
N GLN A 16 -26.44 -4.04 -1.08
CA GLN A 16 -26.21 -4.81 0.13
C GLN A 16 -26.50 -3.96 1.37
N PRO A 17 -27.35 -4.45 2.29
CA PRO A 17 -27.61 -3.73 3.53
C PRO A 17 -26.31 -3.59 4.35
N TYR A 18 -26.02 -2.39 4.80
CA TYR A 18 -24.82 -2.09 5.61
C TYR A 18 -24.71 -2.95 6.89
N TYR A 19 -25.85 -3.35 7.47
CA TYR A 19 -25.86 -4.20 8.67
C TYR A 19 -25.27 -5.60 8.43
N LEU A 20 -25.32 -6.11 7.19
CA LEU A 20 -24.64 -7.36 6.84
C LEU A 20 -23.11 -7.19 6.81
N LEU A 21 -22.62 -6.06 6.31
CA LEU A 21 -21.20 -5.73 6.35
C LEU A 21 -20.72 -5.53 7.79
N GLU A 22 -21.50 -4.80 8.60
CA GLU A 22 -21.21 -4.57 10.02
C GLU A 22 -21.04 -5.88 10.78
N SER A 23 -21.90 -6.88 10.52
CA SER A 23 -21.91 -8.15 11.26
C SER A 23 -20.95 -9.22 10.71
N THR A 24 -20.50 -9.11 9.46
CA THR A 24 -19.74 -10.17 8.79
C THR A 24 -18.31 -9.81 8.41
N LEU A 25 -18.01 -8.50 8.25
CA LEU A 25 -16.70 -8.05 7.81
C LEU A 25 -15.67 -8.19 8.95
N ILE A 26 -14.62 -8.95 8.71
CA ILE A 26 -13.53 -9.20 9.69
C ILE A 26 -12.23 -8.50 9.34
N GLY A 27 -12.01 -8.21 8.08
CA GLY A 27 -10.82 -7.51 7.60
C GLY A 27 -10.89 -7.15 6.13
N ILE A 28 -10.04 -6.22 5.75
CA ILE A 28 -9.86 -5.78 4.35
C ILE A 28 -8.37 -5.73 4.08
N MET A 29 -7.93 -6.32 2.98
CA MET A 29 -6.53 -6.28 2.55
C MET A 29 -6.42 -5.66 1.17
N ALA A 30 -5.51 -4.70 1.02
CA ALA A 30 -5.05 -4.21 -0.26
C ALA A 30 -3.61 -4.67 -0.49
N GLN A 31 -3.30 -5.02 -1.74
CA GLN A 31 -1.98 -5.47 -2.15
C GLN A 31 -1.53 -4.73 -3.40
N ARG A 32 -0.24 -4.43 -3.48
CA ARG A 32 0.43 -3.97 -4.70
C ARG A 32 1.75 -4.71 -4.85
N LEU A 33 2.21 -4.86 -6.08
CA LEU A 33 3.49 -5.49 -6.40
C LEU A 33 4.47 -4.43 -6.90
N THR A 34 5.66 -4.44 -6.34
CA THR A 34 6.80 -3.64 -6.79
C THR A 34 7.88 -4.57 -7.33
N ARG A 35 8.69 -4.08 -8.26
CA ARG A 35 9.85 -4.84 -8.72
C ARG A 35 10.88 -4.92 -7.60
N THR A 36 11.46 -6.10 -7.40
CA THR A 36 12.53 -6.31 -6.43
C THR A 36 13.88 -5.98 -7.05
N LEU A 37 14.68 -5.19 -6.34
CA LEU A 37 16.05 -4.90 -6.76
C LEU A 37 16.88 -6.18 -6.89
N CYS A 38 17.68 -6.26 -7.94
CA CYS A 38 18.59 -7.38 -8.13
C CYS A 38 19.65 -7.38 -7.03
N SER A 39 19.73 -8.46 -6.27
CA SER A 39 20.70 -8.61 -5.18
C SER A 39 22.17 -8.60 -5.62
N HIS A 40 22.44 -8.95 -6.89
CA HIS A 40 23.78 -9.01 -7.45
C HIS A 40 24.33 -7.63 -7.84
N CYS A 41 23.47 -6.68 -8.21
CA CYS A 41 23.95 -5.41 -8.75
C CYS A 41 23.37 -4.16 -8.08
N LYS A 42 22.41 -4.28 -7.16
CA LYS A 42 21.91 -3.10 -6.46
C LYS A 42 23.04 -2.36 -5.75
N SER A 43 23.06 -1.04 -5.85
CA SER A 43 24.09 -0.20 -5.26
C SER A 43 23.56 0.61 -4.08
N PRO A 44 24.30 0.70 -2.96
CA PRO A 44 23.87 1.42 -1.76
C PRO A 44 24.10 2.94 -1.83
N ASP A 45 24.23 3.49 -3.01
CA ASP A 45 24.50 4.91 -3.26
C ASP A 45 23.25 5.69 -3.73
N GLY A 46 22.08 5.16 -3.44
CA GLY A 46 20.81 5.85 -3.67
C GLY A 46 20.66 7.03 -2.70
N GLU A 47 20.01 8.09 -3.17
CA GLU A 47 19.67 9.26 -2.37
C GLU A 47 18.16 9.29 -2.08
N MET A 48 17.81 9.45 -0.81
CA MET A 48 16.44 9.66 -0.39
C MET A 48 16.19 11.16 -0.16
N LEU A 49 15.39 11.76 -1.03
CA LEU A 49 14.98 13.14 -0.88
C LEU A 49 14.00 13.31 0.30
N ASP A 50 14.08 14.44 1.00
CA ASP A 50 13.27 14.68 2.21
C ASP A 50 11.78 14.71 1.92
N ASP A 51 11.37 15.37 0.84
CA ASP A 51 9.96 15.46 0.40
C ASP A 51 9.38 14.09 0.03
N ILE A 52 10.17 13.26 -0.64
CA ILE A 52 9.79 11.88 -0.98
C ILE A 52 9.62 11.06 0.30
N TRP A 53 10.60 11.15 1.21
CA TRP A 53 10.53 10.42 2.46
C TRP A 53 9.34 10.83 3.32
N GLN A 54 9.08 12.12 3.46
CA GLN A 54 7.89 12.61 4.16
C GLN A 54 6.60 12.06 3.58
N SER A 55 6.48 12.03 2.25
CA SER A 55 5.30 11.47 1.57
C SER A 55 5.14 9.96 1.79
N LEU A 56 6.24 9.21 1.92
CA LEU A 56 6.22 7.76 2.13
C LEU A 56 5.97 7.38 3.60
N SER A 57 6.49 8.17 4.53
CA SER A 57 6.45 7.90 5.97
C SER A 57 5.35 8.68 6.70
N GLU A 58 4.46 9.34 5.98
CA GLU A 58 3.40 10.17 6.54
C GLU A 58 2.62 9.44 7.64
N GLY A 59 2.47 10.09 8.79
CA GLY A 59 1.78 9.52 9.94
C GLY A 59 2.60 8.49 10.73
N SER A 60 3.91 8.40 10.52
CA SER A 60 4.80 7.52 11.27
C SER A 60 6.06 8.23 11.76
N ASP A 61 6.67 7.68 12.80
CA ASP A 61 7.95 8.14 13.35
C ASP A 61 9.16 7.38 12.75
N LEU A 62 9.02 6.81 11.56
CA LEU A 62 10.11 6.11 10.90
C LEU A 62 11.25 7.08 10.55
N PRO A 63 12.47 6.80 11.01
CA PRO A 63 13.61 7.63 10.67
C PRO A 63 13.94 7.49 9.18
N LYS A 64 14.32 8.61 8.56
CA LYS A 64 14.81 8.61 7.19
C LYS A 64 16.04 7.69 7.07
N PRO A 65 16.06 6.74 6.12
CA PRO A 65 17.22 5.87 5.94
C PRO A 65 18.44 6.66 5.46
N THR A 66 19.59 6.36 6.02
CA THR A 66 20.89 6.93 5.59
C THR A 66 21.44 6.26 4.35
N VAL A 67 21.03 5.03 4.09
CA VAL A 67 21.43 4.23 2.93
C VAL A 67 20.18 3.67 2.28
N ILE A 68 20.03 3.93 0.98
CA ILE A 68 19.04 3.28 0.14
C ILE A 68 19.72 2.69 -1.10
N TYR A 69 19.06 1.71 -1.69
CA TYR A 69 19.59 1.01 -2.84
C TYR A 69 18.94 1.48 -4.13
N ARG A 70 19.73 1.55 -5.19
CA ARG A 70 19.24 1.82 -6.55
C ARG A 70 19.51 0.66 -7.51
N PRO A 71 18.72 0.53 -8.58
CA PRO A 71 18.98 -0.46 -9.62
C PRO A 71 20.23 -0.06 -10.43
N VAL A 72 21.01 -1.02 -10.85
CA VAL A 72 22.17 -0.80 -11.71
C VAL A 72 22.01 -1.54 -13.03
N GLY A 73 21.98 -2.85 -12.99
CA GLY A 73 21.95 -3.74 -14.14
C GLY A 73 23.17 -4.67 -14.16
N CYS A 74 22.93 -5.94 -14.43
CA CYS A 74 23.97 -6.95 -14.59
C CYS A 74 23.42 -8.12 -15.45
N PRO A 75 24.27 -9.06 -15.89
CA PRO A 75 23.80 -10.21 -16.64
C PRO A 75 22.74 -11.04 -15.94
N GLU A 76 22.81 -11.17 -14.58
CA GLU A 76 21.86 -11.92 -13.78
C GLU A 76 20.43 -11.37 -13.82
N CYS A 77 20.28 -10.08 -13.96
CA CYS A 77 19.00 -9.42 -14.09
C CYS A 77 18.69 -8.97 -15.54
N ARG A 78 19.43 -9.43 -16.51
CA ARG A 78 19.34 -9.02 -17.93
C ARG A 78 19.43 -7.49 -18.11
N GLN A 79 20.34 -6.87 -17.38
CA GLN A 79 20.61 -5.42 -17.39
C GLN A 79 19.45 -4.55 -16.92
N THR A 80 18.43 -5.10 -16.30
CA THR A 80 17.26 -4.33 -15.83
C THR A 80 17.46 -3.68 -14.47
N GLY A 81 18.35 -4.23 -13.64
CA GLY A 81 18.50 -3.85 -12.23
C GLY A 81 17.46 -4.47 -11.29
N TYR A 82 16.52 -5.25 -11.83
CA TYR A 82 15.42 -5.86 -11.08
C TYR A 82 15.32 -7.36 -11.33
N ARG A 83 14.98 -8.10 -10.29
CA ARG A 83 14.73 -9.55 -10.39
C ARG A 83 13.62 -9.96 -9.42
N GLY A 84 12.48 -10.37 -9.99
CA GLY A 84 11.30 -10.72 -9.22
C GLY A 84 10.48 -9.52 -8.75
N ARG A 85 9.48 -9.79 -7.94
CA ARG A 85 8.55 -8.80 -7.39
C ARG A 85 8.33 -9.05 -5.90
N THR A 86 8.10 -8.00 -5.16
CA THR A 86 7.72 -8.05 -3.74
C THR A 86 6.38 -7.39 -3.53
N GLY A 87 5.60 -7.94 -2.62
CA GLY A 87 4.30 -7.38 -2.25
C GLY A 87 4.43 -6.32 -1.17
N ILE A 88 3.64 -5.26 -1.31
CA ILE A 88 3.33 -4.33 -0.22
C ILE A 88 1.86 -4.45 0.11
N TYR A 89 1.54 -4.43 1.38
CA TYR A 89 0.22 -4.75 1.89
C TYR A 89 -0.30 -3.67 2.81
N GLU A 90 -1.59 -3.41 2.73
CA GLU A 90 -2.36 -2.65 3.69
C GLU A 90 -3.42 -3.58 4.25
N LEU A 91 -3.37 -3.86 5.54
CA LEU A 91 -4.31 -4.76 6.21
C LEU A 91 -5.08 -3.98 7.27
N LEU A 92 -6.38 -3.92 7.08
CA LEU A 92 -7.32 -3.40 8.06
C LEU A 92 -7.98 -4.59 8.77
N THR A 93 -7.81 -4.65 10.08
CA THR A 93 -8.59 -5.56 10.93
C THR A 93 -9.83 -4.82 11.42
N VAL A 94 -11.00 -5.39 11.19
CA VAL A 94 -12.26 -4.77 11.63
C VAL A 94 -12.42 -4.92 13.12
N THR A 95 -12.24 -3.82 13.85
CA THR A 95 -12.52 -3.73 15.27
C THR A 95 -14.00 -3.48 15.52
N GLN A 96 -14.46 -3.67 16.76
CA GLN A 96 -15.82 -3.35 17.13
C GLN A 96 -16.15 -1.86 16.93
N THR A 97 -15.19 -0.99 17.18
CA THR A 97 -15.33 0.46 16.94
C THR A 97 -15.51 0.75 15.44
N PHE A 98 -14.65 0.17 14.60
CA PHE A 98 -14.74 0.30 13.16
C PHE A 98 -16.08 -0.24 12.62
N SER A 99 -16.48 -1.43 13.06
CA SER A 99 -17.72 -2.08 12.66
C SER A 99 -18.95 -1.18 12.89
N LYS A 100 -19.04 -0.53 14.05
CA LYS A 100 -20.14 0.39 14.40
C LYS A 100 -20.17 1.66 13.55
N MET A 101 -19.08 2.01 12.87
CA MET A 101 -19.02 3.15 11.96
C MET A 101 -19.58 2.83 10.57
N ILE A 102 -19.78 1.55 10.25
CA ILE A 102 -20.36 1.12 8.97
C ILE A 102 -21.85 1.40 9.01
N LYS A 103 -22.30 2.41 8.27
CA LYS A 103 -23.69 2.89 8.19
C LYS A 103 -24.07 3.19 6.75
N ALA A 104 -25.36 3.51 6.53
CA ALA A 104 -25.85 3.87 5.20
C ALA A 104 -25.14 5.09 4.60
N GLU A 105 -24.79 6.07 5.45
CA GLU A 105 -24.02 7.28 5.09
C GLU A 105 -22.72 7.30 5.91
N THR A 106 -21.76 6.50 5.48
CA THR A 106 -20.49 6.39 6.17
C THR A 106 -19.49 7.42 5.65
N ASP A 107 -18.88 8.17 6.55
CA ASP A 107 -17.74 9.02 6.23
C ASP A 107 -16.48 8.16 6.02
N ILE A 108 -16.07 8.03 4.77
CA ILE A 108 -14.89 7.23 4.38
C ILE A 108 -13.62 7.80 5.01
N HIS A 109 -13.51 9.12 5.16
CA HIS A 109 -12.35 9.74 5.78
C HIS A 109 -12.24 9.37 7.27
N ALA A 110 -13.36 9.40 7.99
CA ALA A 110 -13.42 8.98 9.39
C ALA A 110 -13.09 7.49 9.55
N LEU A 111 -13.57 6.63 8.65
CA LEU A 111 -13.22 5.21 8.62
C LEU A 111 -11.72 5.00 8.44
N LYS A 112 -11.10 5.73 7.53
CA LYS A 112 -9.66 5.64 7.28
C LYS A 112 -8.85 6.08 8.51
N GLN A 113 -9.23 7.19 9.14
CA GLN A 113 -8.59 7.64 10.37
C GLN A 113 -8.71 6.60 11.50
N GLN A 114 -9.89 6.00 11.67
CA GLN A 114 -10.10 4.94 12.65
C GLN A 114 -9.23 3.72 12.34
N SER A 115 -9.11 3.33 11.08
CA SER A 115 -8.27 2.21 10.67
C SER A 115 -6.80 2.41 11.06
N ILE A 116 -6.28 3.61 10.84
CA ILE A 116 -4.90 3.96 11.23
C ILE A 116 -4.75 3.97 12.75
N ALA A 117 -5.73 4.52 13.47
CA ALA A 117 -5.74 4.50 14.93
C ALA A 117 -5.78 3.06 15.50
N ASP A 118 -6.46 2.15 14.81
CA ASP A 118 -6.53 0.72 15.15
C ASP A 118 -5.27 -0.07 14.73
N GLY A 119 -4.27 0.61 14.16
CA GLY A 119 -2.96 0.02 13.84
C GLY A 119 -2.75 -0.37 12.37
N MET A 120 -3.66 -0.02 11.47
CA MET A 120 -3.45 -0.23 10.03
C MET A 120 -2.26 0.61 9.55
N LYS A 121 -1.33 -0.03 8.84
CA LYS A 121 -0.23 0.67 8.16
C LYS A 121 -0.64 0.94 6.71
N PRO A 122 -0.68 2.21 6.28
CA PRO A 122 -0.95 2.55 4.88
C PRO A 122 0.02 1.90 3.91
N LEU A 123 -0.39 1.67 2.66
CA LEU A 123 0.44 1.06 1.61
C LEU A 123 1.79 1.78 1.43
N ARG A 124 1.81 3.11 1.49
CA ARG A 124 3.05 3.89 1.38
C ARG A 124 4.02 3.58 2.49
N LEU A 125 3.53 3.48 3.72
CA LEU A 125 4.36 3.13 4.87
C LEU A 125 4.89 1.71 4.77
N ALA A 126 4.07 0.75 4.31
CA ALA A 126 4.52 -0.61 4.02
C ALA A 126 5.60 -0.63 2.94
N GLY A 127 5.46 0.22 1.92
CA GLY A 127 6.48 0.44 0.90
C GLY A 127 7.76 1.06 1.44
N ALA A 128 7.66 2.05 2.34
CA ALA A 128 8.81 2.67 3.00
C ALA A 128 9.65 1.64 3.77
N LEU A 129 9.02 0.70 4.45
CA LEU A 129 9.72 -0.40 5.12
C LEU A 129 10.47 -1.29 4.12
N LYS A 130 9.90 -1.57 2.94
CA LYS A 130 10.59 -2.32 1.88
C LYS A 130 11.77 -1.57 1.27
N ILE A 131 11.73 -0.25 1.24
CA ILE A 131 12.87 0.59 0.84
C ILE A 131 13.99 0.47 1.86
N ILE A 132 13.67 0.57 3.15
CA ILE A 132 14.65 0.40 4.25
C ILE A 132 15.30 -0.98 4.21
N GLU A 133 14.55 -2.03 3.93
CA GLU A 133 15.06 -3.40 3.75
C GLU A 133 15.96 -3.54 2.50
N GLY A 134 15.99 -2.57 1.61
CA GLY A 134 16.73 -2.63 0.36
C GLY A 134 16.09 -3.57 -0.68
N ALA A 135 14.80 -3.85 -0.57
CA ALA A 135 14.08 -4.73 -1.48
C ALA A 135 13.63 -4.02 -2.76
N THR A 136 13.27 -2.74 -2.66
CA THR A 136 12.74 -1.94 -3.78
C THR A 136 13.12 -0.47 -3.63
N PRO A 137 13.24 0.31 -4.72
CA PRO A 137 13.50 1.75 -4.63
C PRO A 137 12.19 2.54 -4.43
N ALA A 138 12.31 3.79 -4.01
CA ALA A 138 11.19 4.70 -3.77
C ALA A 138 10.28 4.87 -5.01
N GLU A 139 10.87 4.96 -6.18
CA GLU A 139 10.15 5.11 -7.46
C GLU A 139 9.12 4.00 -7.70
N GLU A 140 9.48 2.75 -7.38
CA GLU A 140 8.60 1.60 -7.54
C GLU A 140 7.40 1.68 -6.57
N VAL A 141 7.65 2.11 -5.34
CA VAL A 141 6.59 2.28 -4.34
C VAL A 141 5.63 3.40 -4.76
N LEU A 142 6.16 4.54 -5.20
CA LEU A 142 5.35 5.68 -5.64
C LEU A 142 4.50 5.38 -6.86
N LYS A 143 4.98 4.55 -7.79
CA LYS A 143 4.21 4.13 -8.98
C LYS A 143 2.92 3.39 -8.61
N VAL A 144 2.95 2.59 -7.57
CA VAL A 144 1.84 1.68 -7.21
C VAL A 144 1.00 2.18 -6.04
N THR A 145 1.41 3.25 -5.39
CA THR A 145 0.69 3.86 -4.28
C THR A 145 0.22 5.26 -4.65
N ALA A 146 -1.08 5.49 -4.62
CA ALA A 146 -1.62 6.83 -4.77
C ALA A 146 -1.18 7.73 -3.59
N ALA A 147 -1.05 9.04 -3.85
CA ALA A 147 -0.96 10.01 -2.77
C ALA A 147 -2.19 9.86 -1.85
N LEU A 148 -1.96 9.95 -0.56
CA LEU A 148 -3.06 10.06 0.40
C LEU A 148 -3.73 11.42 0.16
N THR A 149 -4.76 11.43 -0.61
CA THR A 149 -5.66 12.58 -0.75
C THR A 149 -6.75 12.49 0.29
#